data_87077507ae38070da25e326f6478caca
#
_entry.id   87077507ae38070da25e326f6478caca
#
_cell.length_a   1.000
_cell.length_b   1.000
_cell.length_c   1.000
_cell.angle_alpha   90.00
_cell.angle_beta   90.00
_cell.angle_gamma   90.00
#
_symmetry.space_group_name_H-M   'P 1'
#
loop_
_entity.id
_entity.type
_entity.pdbx_description
1 polymer ?
#
loop_
_entity_poly.entity_id
_entity_poly.type
_entity_poly.pdbx_seq_one_letter_code
_entity_poly.pdbx_strand_id
1 'polypeptide(L)'
;MAQRPVYPFCAIVGQEEMKLALILATISPDLSGVLIRGEKGTAKSTAVRGLAALLPQHREIPGPYHLSPDEYPTHAVALNLPEVMPEPRTVQVPVVELPVGVTEDRVTGTLDMETALREGRRRFEPGLLAAAHRAILYVDEVNLLDDHVVDLLLDSAAMGVNTVEREGVS
;
A
#
# COMPACT_ATOMS: atom_id res chain seq x y z
N MET A 1 -6.07 -20.41 7.96
CA MET A 1 -4.86 -20.17 8.76
C MET A 1 -5.22 -19.27 9.93
N ALA A 2 -4.92 -19.66 11.17
CA ALA A 2 -5.15 -18.78 12.33
C ALA A 2 -4.22 -17.57 12.22
N GLN A 3 -4.79 -16.38 12.18
CA GLN A 3 -4.02 -15.14 12.24
C GLN A 3 -3.23 -15.13 13.55
N ARG A 4 -1.94 -14.85 13.46
CA ARG A 4 -1.12 -14.64 14.66
C ARG A 4 -1.72 -13.44 15.42
N PRO A 5 -1.87 -13.52 16.75
CA PRO A 5 -2.40 -12.40 17.53
C PRO A 5 -1.50 -11.19 17.35
N VAL A 6 -2.10 -10.06 17.00
CA VAL A 6 -1.40 -8.78 16.87
C VAL A 6 -1.14 -8.25 18.27
N TYR A 7 0.11 -7.84 18.55
CA TYR A 7 0.46 -7.21 19.82
C TYR A 7 -0.24 -5.84 19.92
N PRO A 8 -0.97 -5.55 21.01
CA PRO A 8 -1.73 -4.31 21.12
C PRO A 8 -0.82 -3.07 21.08
N PHE A 9 -1.20 -2.08 20.28
CA PHE A 9 -0.43 -0.83 20.15
C PHE A 9 -0.24 -0.11 21.49
N CYS A 10 -1.29 -0.07 22.32
CA CYS A 10 -1.26 0.56 23.65
C CYS A 10 -0.40 -0.20 24.67
N ALA A 11 -0.08 -1.46 24.42
CA ALA A 11 0.78 -2.26 25.29
C ALA A 11 2.27 -2.08 25.01
N ILE A 12 2.65 -1.33 23.97
CA ILE A 12 4.05 -1.01 23.66
C ILE A 12 4.54 0.00 24.71
N VAL A 13 5.52 -0.42 25.50
CA VAL A 13 6.13 0.41 26.53
C VAL A 13 7.15 1.35 25.93
N GLY A 14 7.11 2.61 26.31
CA GLY A 14 7.99 3.64 25.74
C GLY A 14 7.62 4.00 24.29
N GLN A 15 8.60 4.51 23.55
CA GLN A 15 8.46 4.90 22.14
C GLN A 15 7.35 5.94 21.88
N GLU A 16 7.16 6.88 22.82
CA GLU A 16 6.03 7.81 22.81
C GLU A 16 6.04 8.71 21.56
N GLU A 17 7.22 9.18 21.14
CA GLU A 17 7.36 9.99 19.91
C GLU A 17 6.99 9.20 18.66
N MET A 18 7.43 7.94 18.55
CA MET A 18 7.09 7.07 17.44
C MET A 18 5.57 6.80 17.42
N LYS A 19 4.98 6.48 18.56
CA LYS A 19 3.53 6.23 18.67
C LYS A 19 2.74 7.47 18.28
N LEU A 20 3.15 8.65 18.76
CA LEU A 20 2.51 9.91 18.41
C LEU A 20 2.61 10.20 16.91
N ALA A 21 3.80 10.07 16.32
CA ALA A 21 4.00 10.29 14.89
C ALA A 21 3.14 9.36 14.03
N LEU A 22 3.05 8.08 14.39
CA LEU A 22 2.20 7.11 13.70
C LEU A 22 0.71 7.46 13.81
N ILE A 23 0.24 7.90 14.97
CA ILE A 23 -1.16 8.34 15.15
C ILE A 23 -1.42 9.59 14.31
N LEU A 24 -0.54 10.59 14.35
CA LEU A 24 -0.69 11.81 13.58
C LEU A 24 -0.77 11.53 12.06
N ALA A 25 0.07 10.63 11.55
CA ALA A 25 0.04 10.25 10.15
C ALA A 25 -1.26 9.55 9.72
N THR A 26 -1.98 8.93 10.65
CA THR A 26 -3.29 8.34 10.34
C THR A 26 -4.45 9.32 10.46
N ILE A 27 -4.27 10.44 11.16
CA ILE A 27 -5.30 11.45 11.37
C ILE A 27 -5.22 12.56 10.32
N SER A 28 -3.99 12.93 9.93
CA SER A 28 -3.76 14.04 9.01
C SER A 28 -3.40 13.51 7.61
N PRO A 29 -4.28 13.70 6.61
CA PRO A 29 -3.98 13.31 5.22
C PRO A 29 -2.79 14.07 4.61
N ASP A 30 -2.46 15.25 5.17
CA ASP A 30 -1.34 16.07 4.69
C ASP A 30 0.02 15.51 5.08
N LEU A 31 0.05 14.55 6.03
CA LEU A 31 1.26 13.84 6.39
C LEU A 31 1.43 12.62 5.48
N SER A 32 2.26 12.76 4.47
CA SER A 32 2.52 11.74 3.45
C SER A 32 3.16 10.45 4.03
N GLY A 33 3.78 10.52 5.21
CA GLY A 33 4.37 9.35 5.86
C GLY A 33 5.21 9.70 7.09
N VAL A 34 5.75 8.68 7.73
CA VAL A 34 6.61 8.80 8.92
C VAL A 34 7.91 8.06 8.70
N LEU A 35 9.03 8.77 8.83
CA LEU A 35 10.36 8.17 8.85
C LEU A 35 10.78 7.89 10.31
N ILE A 36 10.88 6.61 10.66
CA ILE A 36 11.28 6.18 11.99
C ILE A 36 12.73 5.75 11.98
N ARG A 37 13.59 6.53 12.64
CA ARG A 37 15.00 6.18 12.86
C ARG A 37 15.15 5.45 14.20
N GLY A 38 15.95 4.43 14.23
CA GLY A 38 16.22 3.66 15.45
C GLY A 38 16.79 2.28 15.18
N GLU A 39 17.33 1.65 16.20
CA GLU A 39 17.97 0.33 16.13
C GLU A 39 16.96 -0.78 15.78
N LYS A 40 17.50 -1.93 15.34
CA LYS A 40 16.70 -3.15 15.18
C LYS A 40 16.14 -3.60 16.52
N GLY A 41 14.92 -4.17 16.50
CA GLY A 41 14.28 -4.67 17.72
C GLY A 41 13.51 -3.62 18.54
N THR A 42 13.40 -2.38 18.08
CA THR A 42 12.64 -1.30 18.77
C THR A 42 11.11 -1.36 18.49
N ALA A 43 10.59 -2.50 18.17
CA ALA A 43 9.16 -2.76 17.95
C ALA A 43 8.48 -1.93 16.83
N LYS A 44 9.22 -1.37 15.86
CA LYS A 44 8.66 -0.55 14.77
C LYS A 44 7.54 -1.26 14.00
N SER A 45 7.81 -2.44 13.45
CA SER A 45 6.83 -3.23 12.71
C SER A 45 5.65 -3.69 13.59
N THR A 46 5.92 -3.96 14.87
CA THR A 46 4.88 -4.32 15.85
C THR A 46 3.96 -3.14 16.09
N ALA A 47 4.49 -1.91 16.20
CA ALA A 47 3.72 -0.70 16.38
C ALA A 47 2.81 -0.43 15.16
N VAL A 48 3.35 -0.55 13.95
CA VAL A 48 2.57 -0.34 12.72
C VAL A 48 1.42 -1.34 12.61
N ARG A 49 1.66 -2.63 12.86
CA ARG A 49 0.60 -3.64 12.84
C ARG A 49 -0.41 -3.44 13.96
N GLY A 50 0.06 -3.07 15.17
CA GLY A 50 -0.81 -2.75 16.29
C GLY A 50 -1.71 -1.54 16.00
N LEU A 51 -1.17 -0.50 15.34
CA LEU A 51 -1.94 0.65 14.90
C LEU A 51 -2.98 0.27 13.84
N ALA A 52 -2.59 -0.48 12.82
CA ALA A 52 -3.52 -0.94 11.77
C ALA A 52 -4.73 -1.68 12.36
N ALA A 53 -4.52 -2.47 13.41
CA ALA A 53 -5.59 -3.18 14.11
C ALA A 53 -6.55 -2.26 14.88
N LEU A 54 -6.14 -1.03 15.22
CA LEU A 54 -6.97 -0.02 15.89
C LEU A 54 -7.77 0.82 14.91
N LEU A 55 -7.35 0.90 13.64
CA LEU A 55 -8.03 1.70 12.64
C LEU A 55 -9.42 1.12 12.33
N PRO A 56 -10.40 1.98 12.01
CA PRO A 56 -11.72 1.51 11.66
C PRO A 56 -11.68 0.64 10.40
N GLN A 57 -12.55 -0.35 10.37
CA GLN A 57 -12.79 -1.13 9.16
C GLN A 57 -13.38 -0.25 8.08
N HIS A 58 -13.06 -0.57 6.83
CA HIS A 58 -13.61 0.14 5.68
C HIS A 58 -14.19 -0.84 4.65
N ARG A 59 -15.01 -0.31 3.74
CA ARG A 59 -15.54 -1.08 2.63
C ARG A 59 -14.62 -0.97 1.44
N GLU A 60 -14.33 -2.09 0.79
CA GLU A 60 -13.56 -2.15 -0.44
C GLU A 60 -14.21 -3.07 -1.48
N ILE A 61 -13.94 -2.82 -2.73
CA ILE A 61 -14.28 -3.72 -3.84
C ILE A 61 -13.18 -4.78 -3.95
N PRO A 62 -13.54 -6.07 -3.93
CA PRO A 62 -12.56 -7.14 -4.13
C PRO A 62 -11.82 -6.98 -5.45
N GLY A 63 -10.49 -6.93 -5.40
CA GLY A 63 -9.66 -6.76 -6.59
C GLY A 63 -8.26 -6.29 -6.24
N PRO A 64 -7.38 -6.13 -7.23
CA PRO A 64 -5.98 -5.80 -6.99
C PRO A 64 -5.75 -4.32 -6.61
N TYR A 65 -6.74 -3.47 -6.77
CA TYR A 65 -6.63 -2.02 -6.53
C TYR A 65 -7.28 -1.56 -5.22
N HIS A 66 -7.99 -2.43 -4.49
CA HIS A 66 -8.63 -2.14 -3.20
C HIS A 66 -9.51 -0.88 -3.19
N LEU A 67 -10.17 -0.58 -4.31
CA LEU A 67 -11.00 0.62 -4.46
C LEU A 67 -12.15 0.64 -3.47
N SER A 68 -12.54 1.83 -3.01
CA SER A 68 -13.82 1.99 -2.33
C SER A 68 -14.99 1.87 -3.31
N PRO A 69 -16.22 1.61 -2.82
CA PRO A 69 -17.41 1.66 -3.66
C PRO A 69 -17.61 2.99 -4.39
N ASP A 70 -17.18 4.10 -3.77
CA ASP A 70 -17.32 5.44 -4.33
C ASP A 70 -16.26 5.75 -5.41
N GLU A 71 -15.06 5.18 -5.29
CA GLU A 71 -13.98 5.31 -6.27
C GLU A 71 -14.20 4.43 -7.51
N TYR A 72 -14.86 3.29 -7.33
CA TYR A 72 -15.00 2.29 -8.39
C TYR A 72 -15.59 2.84 -9.69
N PRO A 73 -16.71 3.59 -9.71
CA PRO A 73 -17.27 4.11 -10.96
C PRO A 73 -16.32 5.04 -11.71
N THR A 74 -15.52 5.81 -10.99
CA THR A 74 -14.58 6.77 -11.57
C THR A 74 -13.39 6.09 -12.24
N HIS A 75 -12.91 5.00 -11.66
CA HIS A 75 -11.68 4.32 -12.08
C HIS A 75 -11.92 3.05 -12.91
N ALA A 76 -13.14 2.51 -12.92
CA ALA A 76 -13.43 1.23 -13.56
C ALA A 76 -13.04 1.17 -15.04
N VAL A 77 -13.29 2.24 -15.79
CA VAL A 77 -12.97 2.30 -17.23
C VAL A 77 -11.45 2.38 -17.44
N ALA A 78 -10.76 3.26 -16.72
CA ALA A 78 -9.32 3.45 -16.85
C ALA A 78 -8.54 2.20 -16.46
N LEU A 79 -9.00 1.48 -15.44
CA LEU A 79 -8.37 0.27 -14.93
C LEU A 79 -8.90 -1.02 -15.61
N ASN A 80 -9.75 -0.89 -16.63
CA ASN A 80 -10.35 -2.01 -17.36
C ASN A 80 -11.03 -3.04 -16.41
N LEU A 81 -11.77 -2.54 -15.43
CA LEU A 81 -12.52 -3.34 -14.45
C LEU A 81 -13.91 -3.71 -14.99
N PRO A 82 -14.59 -4.70 -14.39
CA PRO A 82 -15.96 -5.07 -14.78
C PRO A 82 -16.91 -3.87 -14.73
N GLU A 83 -17.80 -3.75 -15.72
CA GLU A 83 -18.81 -2.69 -15.76
C GLU A 83 -19.76 -2.76 -14.56
N VAL A 84 -20.08 -3.97 -14.14
CA VAL A 84 -20.89 -4.21 -12.94
C VAL A 84 -19.98 -4.29 -11.73
N MET A 85 -20.16 -3.34 -10.82
CA MET A 85 -19.39 -3.29 -9.57
C MET A 85 -19.62 -4.56 -8.74
N PRO A 86 -18.53 -5.27 -8.36
CA PRO A 86 -18.62 -6.39 -7.43
C PRO A 86 -19.16 -5.98 -6.06
N GLU A 87 -19.72 -6.93 -5.32
CA GLU A 87 -20.24 -6.65 -3.98
C GLU A 87 -19.08 -6.24 -3.04
N PRO A 88 -19.19 -5.07 -2.39
CA PRO A 88 -18.16 -4.59 -1.48
C PRO A 88 -18.04 -5.46 -0.22
N ARG A 89 -16.84 -5.68 0.24
CA ARG A 89 -16.57 -6.35 1.51
C ARG A 89 -16.04 -5.39 2.55
N THR A 90 -16.27 -5.69 3.84
CA THR A 90 -15.69 -4.95 4.95
C THR A 90 -14.37 -5.58 5.34
N VAL A 91 -13.31 -4.77 5.39
CA VAL A 91 -11.95 -5.23 5.70
C VAL A 91 -11.29 -4.36 6.76
N GLN A 92 -10.36 -4.96 7.49
CA GLN A 92 -9.44 -4.22 8.36
C GLN A 92 -8.35 -3.59 7.49
N VAL A 93 -7.87 -2.40 7.86
CA VAL A 93 -6.75 -1.74 7.18
C VAL A 93 -5.55 -2.69 7.10
N PRO A 94 -5.13 -3.10 5.90
CA PRO A 94 -3.98 -4.00 5.76
C PRO A 94 -2.66 -3.27 5.97
N VAL A 95 -1.62 -4.04 6.31
CA VAL A 95 -0.23 -3.57 6.28
C VAL A 95 0.47 -4.31 5.14
N VAL A 96 0.89 -3.56 4.15
CA VAL A 96 1.67 -4.05 3.00
C VAL A 96 3.14 -3.82 3.29
N GLU A 97 3.93 -4.89 3.28
CA GLU A 97 5.37 -4.80 3.54
C GLU A 97 6.12 -4.76 2.21
N LEU A 98 7.01 -3.78 2.08
CA LEU A 98 7.90 -3.68 0.94
C LEU A 98 9.14 -4.55 1.19
N PRO A 99 9.43 -5.56 0.36
CA PRO A 99 10.63 -6.39 0.52
C PRO A 99 11.91 -5.60 0.26
N VAL A 100 12.96 -5.92 0.98
CA VAL A 100 14.32 -5.43 0.65
C VAL A 100 14.73 -5.96 -0.72
N GLY A 101 15.32 -5.07 -1.56
CA GLY A 101 15.71 -5.42 -2.93
C GLY A 101 14.54 -5.57 -3.91
N VAL A 102 13.41 -4.96 -3.60
CA VAL A 102 12.28 -4.87 -4.53
C VAL A 102 12.69 -4.07 -5.78
N THR A 103 12.27 -4.53 -6.94
CA THR A 103 12.48 -3.81 -8.21
C THR A 103 11.36 -2.79 -8.44
N GLU A 104 11.64 -1.74 -9.21
CA GLU A 104 10.65 -0.72 -9.61
C GLU A 104 9.38 -1.36 -10.18
N ASP A 105 9.50 -2.33 -11.10
CA ASP A 105 8.36 -3.01 -11.71
C ASP A 105 7.45 -3.69 -10.68
N ARG A 106 8.00 -4.23 -9.61
CA ARG A 106 7.20 -4.83 -8.54
C ARG A 106 6.51 -3.78 -7.67
N VAL A 107 7.06 -2.58 -7.59
CA VAL A 107 6.47 -1.47 -6.84
C VAL A 107 5.34 -0.83 -7.63
N THR A 108 5.59 -0.46 -8.86
CA THR A 108 4.65 0.26 -9.73
C THR A 108 3.68 -0.66 -10.46
N GLY A 109 4.13 -1.86 -10.81
CA GLY A 109 3.44 -2.80 -11.69
C GLY A 109 4.11 -2.89 -13.05
N THR A 110 3.69 -3.87 -13.82
CA THR A 110 4.27 -4.19 -15.14
C THR A 110 3.20 -4.63 -16.13
N LEU A 111 3.57 -4.70 -17.41
CA LEU A 111 2.70 -5.32 -18.41
C LEU A 111 2.80 -6.84 -18.33
N ASP A 112 1.65 -7.50 -18.33
CA ASP A 112 1.55 -8.96 -18.45
C ASP A 112 1.92 -9.38 -19.88
N MET A 113 3.22 -9.68 -20.05
CA MET A 113 3.78 -10.07 -21.33
C MET A 113 3.24 -11.42 -21.81
N GLU A 114 2.88 -12.31 -20.90
CA GLU A 114 2.32 -13.62 -21.28
C GLU A 114 0.94 -13.46 -21.90
N THR A 115 0.07 -12.68 -21.27
CA THR A 115 -1.25 -12.36 -21.80
C THR A 115 -1.15 -11.57 -23.12
N ALA A 116 -0.21 -10.63 -23.20
CA ALA A 116 0.02 -9.85 -24.43
C ALA A 116 0.42 -10.75 -25.61
N LEU A 117 1.30 -11.71 -25.39
CA LEU A 117 1.76 -12.65 -26.43
C LEU A 117 0.70 -13.70 -26.81
N ARG A 118 -0.08 -14.19 -25.85
CA ARG A 118 -1.09 -15.24 -26.10
C ARG A 118 -2.38 -14.71 -26.68
N GLU A 119 -2.83 -13.57 -26.21
CA GLU A 119 -4.17 -13.03 -26.51
C GLU A 119 -4.12 -11.75 -27.35
N GLY A 120 -2.94 -11.19 -27.60
CA GLY A 120 -2.79 -9.91 -28.29
C GLY A 120 -3.38 -8.72 -27.52
N ARG A 121 -3.64 -8.89 -26.23
CA ARG A 121 -4.21 -7.86 -25.36
C ARG A 121 -3.19 -7.42 -24.33
N ARG A 122 -2.98 -6.12 -24.24
CA ARG A 122 -2.15 -5.54 -23.17
C ARG A 122 -2.95 -5.54 -21.87
N ARG A 123 -2.39 -6.17 -20.85
CA ARG A 123 -2.95 -6.17 -19.50
C ARG A 123 -1.90 -5.66 -18.54
N PHE A 124 -2.26 -4.68 -17.73
CA PHE A 124 -1.41 -4.19 -16.67
C PHE A 124 -1.55 -5.07 -15.43
N GLU A 125 -0.43 -5.51 -14.86
CA GLU A 125 -0.36 -6.21 -13.59
C GLU A 125 0.04 -5.20 -12.51
N PRO A 126 -0.88 -4.83 -11.60
CA PRO A 126 -0.63 -3.81 -10.58
C PRO A 126 0.43 -4.25 -9.57
N GLY A 127 1.26 -3.31 -9.16
CA GLY A 127 2.35 -3.52 -8.20
C GLY A 127 1.93 -3.33 -6.75
N LEU A 128 2.96 -3.25 -5.88
CA LEU A 128 2.76 -3.10 -4.43
C LEU A 128 2.11 -1.77 -4.04
N LEU A 129 2.30 -0.70 -4.83
CA LEU A 129 1.62 0.57 -4.59
C LEU A 129 0.10 0.43 -4.74
N ALA A 130 -0.36 -0.29 -5.75
CA ALA A 130 -1.79 -0.59 -5.90
C ALA A 130 -2.31 -1.44 -4.72
N ALA A 131 -1.55 -2.44 -4.29
CA ALA A 131 -1.90 -3.25 -3.11
C ALA A 131 -1.88 -2.43 -1.81
N ALA A 132 -1.12 -1.33 -1.77
CA ALA A 132 -1.05 -0.41 -0.64
C ALA A 132 -2.13 0.69 -0.66
N HIS A 133 -2.97 0.73 -1.70
CA HIS A 133 -4.07 1.67 -1.74
C HIS A 133 -5.01 1.44 -0.55
N ARG A 134 -5.27 2.51 0.22
CA ARG A 134 -6.06 2.48 1.47
C ARG A 134 -5.51 1.52 2.55
N ALA A 135 -4.21 1.26 2.49
CA ALA A 135 -3.46 0.42 3.42
C ALA A 135 -2.34 1.23 4.09
N ILE A 136 -1.60 0.60 4.98
CA ILE A 136 -0.32 1.14 5.47
C ILE A 136 0.80 0.44 4.71
N LEU A 137 1.56 1.20 3.91
CA LEU A 137 2.79 0.70 3.31
C LEU A 137 3.92 0.79 4.34
N TYR A 138 4.45 -0.35 4.74
CA TYR A 138 5.58 -0.44 5.66
C TYR A 138 6.86 -0.80 4.91
N VAL A 139 7.84 0.10 5.00
CA VAL A 139 9.16 -0.09 4.40
C VAL A 139 10.15 -0.31 5.52
N ASP A 140 10.70 -1.52 5.62
CA ASP A 140 11.79 -1.81 6.55
C ASP A 140 13.13 -1.54 5.88
N GLU A 141 14.06 -0.95 6.64
CA GLU A 141 15.41 -0.67 6.16
C GLU A 141 15.46 0.11 4.83
N VAL A 142 14.74 1.24 4.75
CA VAL A 142 14.66 2.08 3.56
C VAL A 142 16.02 2.43 2.95
N ASN A 143 17.08 2.46 3.76
CA ASN A 143 18.45 2.67 3.34
C ASN A 143 19.08 1.53 2.51
N LEU A 144 18.39 0.41 2.38
CA LEU A 144 18.80 -0.73 1.54
C LEU A 144 18.04 -0.78 0.21
N LEU A 145 17.11 0.13 -0.01
CA LEU A 145 16.44 0.28 -1.29
C LEU A 145 17.30 1.07 -2.27
N ASP A 146 17.11 0.81 -3.56
CA ASP A 146 17.70 1.63 -4.61
C ASP A 146 17.14 3.05 -4.58
N ASP A 147 17.97 4.05 -4.83
CA ASP A 147 17.59 5.47 -4.73
C ASP A 147 16.35 5.81 -5.55
N HIS A 148 16.25 5.29 -6.80
CA HIS A 148 15.10 5.54 -7.66
C HIS A 148 13.79 4.94 -7.12
N VAL A 149 13.86 3.82 -6.38
CA VAL A 149 12.68 3.25 -5.71
C VAL A 149 12.26 4.12 -4.54
N VAL A 150 13.23 4.67 -3.79
CA VAL A 150 12.95 5.60 -2.69
C VAL A 150 12.29 6.87 -3.22
N ASP A 151 12.83 7.47 -4.29
CA ASP A 151 12.28 8.67 -4.91
C ASP A 151 10.84 8.43 -5.39
N LEU A 152 10.59 7.31 -6.05
CA LEU A 152 9.25 6.90 -6.50
C LEU A 152 8.26 6.76 -5.34
N LEU A 153 8.68 6.16 -4.23
CA LEU A 153 7.84 6.04 -3.04
C LEU A 153 7.52 7.39 -2.40
N LEU A 154 8.52 8.29 -2.34
CA LEU A 154 8.35 9.64 -1.81
C LEU A 154 7.41 10.48 -2.68
N ASP A 155 7.58 10.41 -4.01
CA ASP A 155 6.70 11.11 -4.95
C ASP A 155 5.26 10.60 -4.86
N SER A 156 5.07 9.26 -4.84
CA SER A 156 3.75 8.66 -4.68
C SER A 156 3.08 9.07 -3.36
N ALA A 157 3.86 9.13 -2.28
CA ALA A 157 3.37 9.56 -0.97
C ALA A 157 3.01 11.07 -0.96
N ALA A 158 3.82 11.91 -1.61
CA ALA A 158 3.61 13.35 -1.63
C ALA A 158 2.44 13.76 -2.53
N MET A 159 2.27 13.10 -3.68
CA MET A 159 1.24 13.44 -4.67
C MET A 159 -0.09 12.71 -4.42
N GLY A 160 -0.07 11.63 -3.63
CA GLY A 160 -1.24 10.77 -3.42
C GLY A 160 -1.69 9.99 -4.66
N VAL A 161 -0.95 10.11 -5.75
CA VAL A 161 -1.22 9.45 -7.04
C VAL A 161 0.09 8.96 -7.64
N ASN A 162 0.08 7.76 -8.18
CA ASN A 162 1.17 7.23 -8.98
C ASN A 162 0.67 6.94 -10.40
N THR A 163 1.22 7.63 -11.39
CA THR A 163 0.88 7.42 -12.81
C THR A 163 1.99 6.60 -13.45
N VAL A 164 1.65 5.45 -13.97
CA VAL A 164 2.59 4.55 -14.64
C VAL A 164 2.28 4.52 -16.13
N GLU A 165 3.20 5.05 -16.93
CA GLU A 165 3.14 4.95 -18.39
C GLU A 165 4.10 3.89 -18.88
N ARG A 166 3.57 2.79 -19.42
CA ARG A 166 4.35 1.70 -20.00
C ARG A 166 3.84 1.38 -21.40
N GLU A 167 4.65 1.64 -22.41
CA GLU A 167 4.37 1.30 -23.83
C GLU A 167 2.97 1.73 -24.33
N GLY A 168 2.50 2.92 -23.93
CA GLY A 168 1.20 3.46 -24.33
C GLY A 168 -0.01 2.93 -23.55
N VAL A 169 0.23 2.39 -22.37
CA VAL A 169 -0.78 2.11 -21.34
C VAL A 169 -0.48 2.99 -20.12
N SER A 170 -1.46 3.77 -19.69
CA SER A 170 -1.34 4.58 -18.48
C SER A 170 -2.52 4.30 -17.54
#